data_d38a56ffa2e5b67acc567ccff77ebc84
#
_entry.id   d38a56ffa2e5b67acc567ccff77ebc84
#
_cell.length_a   1.000
_cell.length_b   1.000
_cell.length_c   1.000
_cell.angle_alpha   90.00
_cell.angle_beta   90.00
_cell.angle_gamma   90.00
#
_symmetry.space_group_name_H-M   'P 1'
#
loop_
_entity.id
_entity.type
_entity.pdbx_description
1 polymer ?
#
loop_
_entity_poly.entity_id
_entity_poly.type
_entity_poly.pdbx_seq_one_letter_code
_entity_poly.pdbx_strand_id
1 'polypeptide(L)'
;LTLSDWFRFEEAGPGITRVYEPQVHRWFRGNIFVVRGRDRHLVVDGGTGVTRLRPVLAALLDRPAVFIATHGHADHIGAAAEFAERLIHPAEAAALAGDERASLRGAFRAHPEALASLPSPDFDLARFAPPACPATGFLEEGDRIDLGDRCFEVLHLPGHSPGSIGLLDTDGVLISGDAVYEGILVDDLPHSDRHAYQSTMHRLADLPVARVHGGHNGAFGSERLRAIASDYLERG
;
A
#
# COMPACT_ATOMS: atom_id res chain seq x y z
N LEU A 1 -15.79 19.48 -0.58
CA LEU A 1 -14.53 19.17 -1.28
C LEU A 1 -14.84 18.53 -2.62
N THR A 2 -14.12 18.90 -3.68
CA THR A 2 -14.18 18.19 -4.95
C THR A 2 -13.36 16.89 -4.85
N LEU A 3 -13.55 15.93 -5.76
CA LEU A 3 -12.71 14.72 -5.82
C LEU A 3 -11.23 15.05 -5.92
N SER A 4 -10.88 16.10 -6.67
CA SER A 4 -9.50 16.57 -6.83
C SER A 4 -8.92 17.17 -5.54
N ASP A 5 -9.76 17.72 -4.65
CA ASP A 5 -9.32 18.31 -3.38
C ASP A 5 -9.04 17.24 -2.31
N TRP A 6 -9.62 16.03 -2.49
CA TRP A 6 -9.45 14.92 -1.55
C TRP A 6 -8.07 14.30 -1.58
N PHE A 7 -7.40 14.32 -2.73
CA PHE A 7 -6.09 13.71 -2.91
C PHE A 7 -4.99 14.75 -3.10
N ARG A 8 -3.77 14.38 -2.71
CA ARG A 8 -2.53 15.09 -3.06
C ARG A 8 -1.66 14.21 -3.92
N PHE A 9 -0.98 14.83 -4.88
CA PHE A 9 -0.11 14.21 -5.85
C PHE A 9 1.29 14.77 -5.69
N GLU A 10 2.28 13.89 -5.59
CA GLU A 10 3.70 14.25 -5.45
C GLU A 10 4.53 13.41 -6.41
N GLU A 11 5.48 14.00 -7.10
CA GLU A 11 6.47 13.25 -7.85
C GLU A 11 7.36 12.48 -6.87
N ALA A 12 7.46 11.15 -7.03
CA ALA A 12 8.19 10.27 -6.13
C ALA A 12 9.45 9.68 -6.78
N GLY A 13 9.65 9.93 -8.06
CA GLY A 13 10.77 9.47 -8.86
C GLY A 13 10.39 9.32 -10.32
N PRO A 14 11.34 8.96 -11.20
CA PRO A 14 11.07 8.81 -12.61
C PRO A 14 9.89 7.88 -12.90
N GLY A 15 8.80 8.43 -13.44
CA GLY A 15 7.59 7.68 -13.73
C GLY A 15 6.79 7.21 -12.51
N ILE A 16 7.11 7.64 -11.30
CA ILE A 16 6.41 7.27 -10.07
C ILE A 16 5.74 8.50 -9.48
N THR A 17 4.44 8.42 -9.27
CA THR A 17 3.65 9.45 -8.56
C THR A 17 3.12 8.86 -7.27
N ARG A 18 3.41 9.51 -6.15
CA ARG A 18 2.78 9.24 -4.85
C ARG A 18 1.46 10.00 -4.78
N VAL A 19 0.42 9.32 -4.33
CA VAL A 19 -0.90 9.90 -4.07
C VAL A 19 -1.30 9.54 -2.64
N TYR A 20 -1.95 10.46 -1.94
CA TYR A 20 -2.44 10.21 -0.58
C TYR A 20 -3.65 11.10 -0.24
N GLU A 21 -4.35 10.76 0.83
CA GLU A 21 -5.59 11.39 1.30
C GLU A 21 -5.30 12.29 2.51
N PRO A 22 -5.01 13.60 2.36
CA PRO A 22 -4.64 14.48 3.49
C PRO A 22 -5.74 14.63 4.54
N GLN A 23 -7.00 14.31 4.21
CA GLN A 23 -8.14 14.34 5.14
C GLN A 23 -8.21 13.10 6.04
N VAL A 24 -7.47 12.06 5.73
CA VAL A 24 -7.40 10.83 6.51
C VAL A 24 -6.37 10.98 7.62
N HIS A 25 -6.70 10.52 8.82
CA HIS A 25 -5.77 10.51 9.94
C HIS A 25 -4.48 9.75 9.59
N ARG A 26 -3.34 10.26 10.06
CA ARG A 26 -2.00 9.76 9.69
C ARG A 26 -1.82 8.24 9.84
N TRP A 27 -2.53 7.59 10.76
CA TRP A 27 -2.43 6.15 10.99
C TRP A 27 -3.12 5.31 9.92
N PHE A 28 -4.04 5.91 9.18
CA PHE A 28 -4.80 5.27 8.10
C PHE A 28 -4.55 5.95 6.75
N ARG A 29 -3.55 6.84 6.69
CA ARG A 29 -3.20 7.54 5.46
C ARG A 29 -2.20 6.73 4.67
N GLY A 30 -2.65 5.62 4.11
CA GLY A 30 -1.86 4.81 3.21
C GLY A 30 -1.39 5.61 1.98
N ASN A 31 -0.14 5.40 1.57
CA ASN A 31 0.38 5.91 0.32
C ASN A 31 -0.13 5.05 -0.83
N ILE A 32 -0.45 5.70 -1.92
CA ILE A 32 -0.82 5.09 -3.20
C ILE A 32 0.29 5.42 -4.17
N PHE A 33 0.80 4.46 -4.94
CA PHE A 33 1.80 4.74 -5.95
C PHE A 33 1.27 4.41 -7.34
N VAL A 34 1.33 5.38 -8.24
CA VAL A 34 1.10 5.18 -9.67
C VAL A 34 2.45 5.08 -10.33
N VAL A 35 2.76 3.91 -10.90
CA VAL A 35 3.99 3.67 -11.66
C VAL A 35 3.64 3.56 -13.13
N ARG A 36 4.17 4.48 -13.93
CA ARG A 36 3.96 4.49 -15.37
C ARG A 36 4.96 3.58 -16.05
N GLY A 37 4.48 2.71 -16.89
CA GLY A 37 5.28 1.89 -17.79
C GLY A 37 4.89 2.08 -19.24
N ARG A 38 5.70 1.56 -20.15
CA ARG A 38 5.48 1.68 -21.60
C ARG A 38 4.22 0.94 -22.06
N ASP A 39 3.97 -0.26 -21.55
CA ASP A 39 2.91 -1.14 -22.05
C ASP A 39 1.68 -1.13 -21.13
N ARG A 40 1.87 -1.00 -19.84
CA ARG A 40 0.83 -0.88 -18.80
C ARG A 40 1.34 -0.12 -17.58
N HIS A 41 0.42 0.33 -16.74
CA HIS A 41 0.73 1.01 -15.49
C HIS A 41 0.46 0.12 -14.27
N LEU A 42 1.11 0.43 -13.14
CA LEU A 42 0.72 -0.10 -11.84
C LEU A 42 0.03 0.98 -11.02
N VAL A 43 -0.97 0.56 -10.24
CA VAL A 43 -1.46 1.29 -9.09
C VAL A 43 -1.22 0.40 -7.89
N VAL A 44 -0.26 0.77 -7.07
CA VAL A 44 0.11 0.04 -5.86
C VAL A 44 -0.59 0.69 -4.68
N ASP A 45 -1.44 -0.09 -4.04
CA ASP A 45 -2.37 0.32 -2.99
C ASP A 45 -3.45 1.32 -3.46
N GLY A 46 -4.46 1.53 -2.64
CA GLY A 46 -5.66 2.26 -3.05
C GLY A 46 -6.26 3.19 -2.00
N GLY A 47 -5.50 3.51 -0.94
CA GLY A 47 -6.01 4.35 0.14
C GLY A 47 -7.23 3.73 0.84
N THR A 48 -7.99 4.58 1.52
CA THR A 48 -9.16 4.17 2.30
C THR A 48 -10.40 3.85 1.46
N GLY A 49 -10.47 4.39 0.23
CA GLY A 49 -11.65 4.29 -0.63
C GLY A 49 -12.84 5.15 -0.21
N VAL A 50 -12.66 6.05 0.75
CA VAL A 50 -13.70 7.01 1.18
C VAL A 50 -14.18 7.86 0.01
N THR A 51 -13.29 8.20 -0.91
CA THR A 51 -13.63 8.78 -2.19
C THR A 51 -13.05 7.98 -3.33
N ARG A 52 -13.63 8.13 -4.53
CA ARG A 52 -13.21 7.39 -5.71
C ARG A 52 -11.84 7.85 -6.19
N LEU A 53 -10.91 6.91 -6.30
CA LEU A 53 -9.52 7.15 -6.72
C LEU A 53 -9.37 7.20 -8.26
N ARG A 54 -9.92 6.22 -8.97
CA ARG A 54 -9.68 6.04 -10.42
C ARG A 54 -10.01 7.28 -11.27
N PRO A 55 -11.10 8.03 -11.02
CA PRO A 55 -11.40 9.24 -11.79
C PRO A 55 -10.32 10.33 -11.68
N VAL A 56 -9.68 10.47 -10.51
CA VAL A 56 -8.62 11.47 -10.31
C VAL A 56 -7.26 11.01 -10.87
N LEU A 57 -7.08 9.70 -11.07
CA LEU A 57 -5.91 9.14 -11.75
C LEU A 57 -6.03 9.14 -13.28
N ALA A 58 -7.15 9.56 -13.87
CA ALA A 58 -7.41 9.42 -15.31
C ALA A 58 -6.31 10.02 -16.19
N ALA A 59 -5.72 11.16 -15.77
CA ALA A 59 -4.63 11.81 -16.49
C ALA A 59 -3.29 11.05 -16.42
N LEU A 60 -3.12 10.16 -15.44
CA LEU A 60 -1.92 9.32 -15.25
C LEU A 60 -2.08 7.93 -15.88
N LEU A 61 -3.31 7.48 -16.13
CA LEU A 61 -3.66 6.14 -16.57
C LEU A 61 -4.11 6.13 -18.03
N ASP A 62 -3.23 6.54 -18.94
CA ASP A 62 -3.47 6.54 -20.39
C ASP A 62 -3.31 5.14 -21.04
N ARG A 63 -2.98 4.12 -20.24
CA ARG A 63 -2.81 2.72 -20.62
C ARG A 63 -3.55 1.81 -19.63
N PRO A 64 -3.71 0.50 -19.95
CA PRO A 64 -4.22 -0.47 -18.99
C PRO A 64 -3.45 -0.40 -17.67
N ALA A 65 -4.16 -0.45 -16.56
CA ALA A 65 -3.57 -0.40 -15.22
C ALA A 65 -3.93 -1.63 -14.41
N VAL A 66 -2.93 -2.21 -13.75
CA VAL A 66 -3.07 -3.30 -12.78
C VAL A 66 -3.04 -2.70 -11.38
N PHE A 67 -3.98 -3.08 -10.55
CA PHE A 67 -3.98 -2.78 -9.13
C PHE A 67 -3.24 -3.87 -8.37
N ILE A 68 -2.32 -3.48 -7.50
CA ILE A 68 -1.60 -4.40 -6.61
C ILE A 68 -1.79 -3.89 -5.18
N ALA A 69 -2.33 -4.75 -4.32
CA ALA A 69 -2.31 -4.50 -2.89
C ALA A 69 -1.04 -5.07 -2.29
N THR A 70 -0.29 -4.25 -1.56
CA THR A 70 0.89 -4.69 -0.81
C THR A 70 0.48 -5.61 0.35
N HIS A 71 -0.69 -5.37 0.92
CA HIS A 71 -1.33 -6.20 1.94
C HIS A 71 -2.83 -5.84 2.06
N GLY A 72 -3.55 -6.50 2.97
CA GLY A 72 -5.00 -6.46 3.03
C GLY A 72 -5.62 -5.38 3.93
N HIS A 73 -4.86 -4.48 4.56
CA HIS A 73 -5.46 -3.50 5.47
C HIS A 73 -6.29 -2.45 4.74
N ALA A 74 -7.29 -1.93 5.44
CA ALA A 74 -8.36 -1.11 4.85
C ALA A 74 -7.89 0.17 4.16
N ASP A 75 -6.79 0.73 4.59
CA ASP A 75 -6.19 1.95 4.06
C ASP A 75 -5.24 1.70 2.87
N HIS A 76 -5.11 0.44 2.45
CA HIS A 76 -4.35 0.04 1.26
C HIS A 76 -5.24 -0.55 0.16
N ILE A 77 -6.40 -1.11 0.51
CA ILE A 77 -7.25 -1.80 -0.48
C ILE A 77 -8.53 -1.04 -0.86
N GLY A 78 -8.73 0.19 -0.35
CA GLY A 78 -10.01 0.89 -0.44
C GLY A 78 -10.51 1.11 -1.86
N ALA A 79 -9.65 1.41 -2.81
CA ALA A 79 -10.02 1.63 -4.21
C ALA A 79 -9.89 0.38 -5.10
N ALA A 80 -9.58 -0.79 -4.56
CA ALA A 80 -9.34 -2.00 -5.34
C ALA A 80 -10.50 -2.35 -6.30
N ALA A 81 -11.75 -2.16 -5.87
CA ALA A 81 -12.94 -2.42 -6.68
C ALA A 81 -13.05 -1.54 -7.95
N GLU A 82 -12.27 -0.47 -8.04
CA GLU A 82 -12.27 0.44 -9.20
C GLU A 82 -11.40 -0.08 -10.36
N PHE A 83 -10.66 -1.18 -10.16
CA PHE A 83 -9.76 -1.76 -11.14
C PHE A 83 -10.23 -3.14 -11.58
N ALA A 84 -10.08 -3.45 -12.89
CA ALA A 84 -10.49 -4.74 -13.45
C ALA A 84 -9.52 -5.86 -13.06
N GLU A 85 -8.22 -5.59 -13.05
CA GLU A 85 -7.17 -6.52 -12.64
C GLU A 85 -6.67 -6.13 -11.24
N ARG A 86 -6.77 -7.07 -10.28
CA ARG A 86 -6.46 -6.86 -8.85
C ARG A 86 -5.64 -8.03 -8.35
N LEU A 87 -4.40 -7.75 -8.00
CA LEU A 87 -3.44 -8.74 -7.52
C LEU A 87 -3.09 -8.48 -6.06
N ILE A 88 -2.93 -9.56 -5.30
CA ILE A 88 -2.59 -9.54 -3.88
C ILE A 88 -1.92 -10.87 -3.52
N HIS A 89 -1.19 -10.93 -2.42
CA HIS A 89 -0.70 -12.21 -1.90
C HIS A 89 -1.86 -13.11 -1.45
N PRO A 90 -1.82 -14.44 -1.67
CA PRO A 90 -2.92 -15.35 -1.31
C PRO A 90 -3.38 -15.25 0.14
N ALA A 91 -2.45 -15.03 1.09
CA ALA A 91 -2.77 -14.90 2.51
C ALA A 91 -3.65 -13.67 2.85
N GLU A 92 -3.72 -12.69 1.95
CA GLU A 92 -4.51 -11.46 2.11
C GLU A 92 -5.84 -11.47 1.31
N ALA A 93 -6.11 -12.53 0.57
CA ALA A 93 -7.24 -12.60 -0.37
C ALA A 93 -8.61 -12.35 0.31
N ALA A 94 -8.77 -12.79 1.56
CA ALA A 94 -9.99 -12.61 2.33
C ALA A 94 -10.35 -11.12 2.53
N ALA A 95 -9.34 -10.25 2.70
CA ALA A 95 -9.54 -8.82 2.88
C ALA A 95 -10.20 -8.17 1.65
N LEU A 96 -9.71 -8.47 0.44
CA LEU A 96 -10.33 -8.02 -0.82
C LEU A 96 -11.74 -8.62 -1.03
N ALA A 97 -11.94 -9.86 -0.59
CA ALA A 97 -13.26 -10.51 -0.65
C ALA A 97 -14.28 -9.94 0.34
N GLY A 98 -13.88 -8.97 1.17
CA GLY A 98 -14.77 -8.23 2.06
C GLY A 98 -14.73 -8.70 3.52
N ASP A 99 -13.78 -9.54 3.92
CA ASP A 99 -13.58 -9.86 5.33
C ASP A 99 -13.06 -8.65 6.11
N GLU A 100 -13.93 -8.11 6.97
CA GLU A 100 -13.63 -6.92 7.76
C GLU A 100 -12.57 -7.17 8.86
N ARG A 101 -12.43 -8.41 9.32
CA ARG A 101 -11.41 -8.76 10.32
C ARG A 101 -10.04 -8.82 9.64
N ALA A 102 -9.97 -9.45 8.48
CA ALA A 102 -8.75 -9.50 7.69
C ALA A 102 -8.27 -8.09 7.29
N SER A 103 -9.19 -7.18 6.92
CA SER A 103 -8.87 -5.83 6.51
C SER A 103 -8.72 -4.82 7.65
N LEU A 104 -9.01 -5.19 8.90
CA LEU A 104 -9.03 -4.28 10.07
C LEU A 104 -9.89 -3.02 9.88
N ARG A 105 -10.85 -3.04 8.96
CA ARG A 105 -11.70 -1.87 8.63
C ARG A 105 -12.47 -1.34 9.83
N GLY A 106 -12.83 -2.20 10.78
CA GLY A 106 -13.47 -1.81 12.01
C GLY A 106 -12.66 -0.81 12.83
N ALA A 107 -11.34 -0.91 12.84
CA ALA A 107 -10.45 0.03 13.53
C ALA A 107 -10.51 1.43 12.89
N PHE A 108 -10.48 1.51 11.56
CA PHE A 108 -10.63 2.78 10.85
C PHE A 108 -11.98 3.45 11.15
N ARG A 109 -13.08 2.69 11.07
CA ARG A 109 -14.44 3.22 11.35
C ARG A 109 -14.63 3.67 12.79
N ALA A 110 -14.00 3.00 13.73
CA ALA A 110 -14.15 3.29 15.17
C ALA A 110 -13.24 4.43 15.65
N HIS A 111 -12.26 4.85 14.85
CA HIS A 111 -11.32 5.89 15.27
C HIS A 111 -12.01 7.28 15.22
N PRO A 112 -12.07 8.02 16.35
CA PRO A 112 -12.84 9.28 16.42
C PRO A 112 -12.34 10.38 15.48
N GLU A 113 -11.06 10.34 15.14
CA GLU A 113 -10.39 11.31 14.27
C GLU A 113 -9.97 10.70 12.92
N ALA A 114 -10.62 9.60 12.49
CA ALA A 114 -10.26 8.92 11.25
C ALA A 114 -10.25 9.87 10.04
N LEU A 115 -11.16 10.83 10.01
CA LEU A 115 -11.31 11.83 8.96
C LEU A 115 -11.33 13.25 9.55
N ALA A 116 -10.46 14.13 9.05
CA ALA A 116 -10.45 15.55 9.39
C ALA A 116 -11.63 16.31 8.76
N SER A 117 -12.14 15.81 7.63
CA SER A 117 -13.37 16.32 6.99
C SER A 117 -14.07 15.20 6.25
N LEU A 118 -15.40 15.30 6.12
CA LEU A 118 -16.20 14.31 5.41
C LEU A 118 -16.20 14.59 3.89
N PRO A 119 -16.27 13.55 3.04
CA PRO A 119 -16.34 13.71 1.58
C PRO A 119 -17.66 14.36 1.12
N SER A 120 -18.73 14.13 1.88
CA SER A 120 -20.04 14.77 1.69
C SER A 120 -20.75 14.93 3.04
N PRO A 121 -21.76 15.84 3.15
CA PRO A 121 -22.54 16.01 4.38
C PRO A 121 -23.26 14.74 4.84
N ASP A 122 -23.65 13.87 3.91
CA ASP A 122 -24.40 12.64 4.18
C ASP A 122 -23.51 11.41 4.38
N PHE A 123 -22.18 11.59 4.37
CA PHE A 123 -21.24 10.47 4.54
C PHE A 123 -21.24 9.96 5.99
N ASP A 124 -21.51 8.69 6.15
CA ASP A 124 -21.51 7.99 7.45
C ASP A 124 -20.32 7.01 7.51
N LEU A 125 -19.25 7.43 8.19
CA LEU A 125 -18.05 6.60 8.35
C LEU A 125 -18.36 5.28 9.09
N ALA A 126 -19.25 5.28 10.08
CA ALA A 126 -19.55 4.09 10.86
C ALA A 126 -20.19 2.97 10.01
N ARG A 127 -20.82 3.33 8.90
CA ARG A 127 -21.45 2.42 7.94
C ARG A 127 -20.65 2.23 6.66
N PHE A 128 -19.53 2.95 6.54
CA PHE A 128 -18.73 2.92 5.32
C PHE A 128 -18.08 1.55 5.11
N ALA A 129 -18.26 1.00 3.92
CA ALA A 129 -17.57 -0.18 3.43
C ALA A 129 -17.38 -0.07 1.90
N PRO A 130 -16.15 -0.06 1.40
CA PRO A 130 -15.91 -0.23 -0.03
C PRO A 130 -16.51 -1.55 -0.52
N PRO A 131 -16.92 -1.65 -1.79
CA PRO A 131 -17.43 -2.90 -2.34
C PRO A 131 -16.41 -4.03 -2.21
N ALA A 132 -16.87 -5.22 -1.80
CA ALA A 132 -16.06 -6.43 -1.87
C ALA A 132 -15.64 -6.70 -3.32
N CYS A 133 -14.39 -7.01 -3.54
CA CYS A 133 -13.83 -7.22 -4.86
C CYS A 133 -12.76 -8.32 -4.82
N PRO A 134 -13.14 -9.60 -4.93
CA PRO A 134 -12.17 -10.69 -4.89
C PRO A 134 -10.99 -10.45 -5.83
N ALA A 135 -9.82 -10.92 -5.45
CA ALA A 135 -8.62 -10.86 -6.27
C ALA A 135 -8.87 -11.53 -7.64
N THR A 136 -8.26 -11.00 -8.68
CA THR A 136 -8.30 -11.61 -10.03
C THR A 136 -7.06 -12.47 -10.30
N GLY A 137 -6.05 -12.37 -9.44
CA GLY A 137 -4.84 -13.17 -9.45
C GLY A 137 -4.04 -12.96 -8.18
N PHE A 138 -3.01 -13.78 -8.02
CA PHE A 138 -2.18 -13.77 -6.82
C PHE A 138 -0.73 -13.47 -7.18
N LEU A 139 0.01 -12.96 -6.18
CA LEU A 139 1.43 -12.67 -6.25
C LEU A 139 2.13 -13.38 -5.10
N GLU A 140 3.21 -14.07 -5.43
CA GLU A 140 4.07 -14.77 -4.48
C GLU A 140 5.53 -14.33 -4.66
N GLU A 141 6.39 -14.78 -3.78
CA GLU A 141 7.83 -14.52 -3.82
C GLU A 141 8.44 -14.84 -5.18
N GLY A 142 9.18 -13.87 -5.75
CA GLY A 142 9.89 -14.02 -7.00
C GLY A 142 9.06 -13.79 -8.27
N ASP A 143 7.75 -13.58 -8.15
CA ASP A 143 6.92 -13.19 -9.29
C ASP A 143 7.41 -11.88 -9.90
N ARG A 144 7.22 -11.74 -11.21
CA ARG A 144 7.70 -10.57 -11.95
C ARG A 144 6.54 -9.82 -12.61
N ILE A 145 6.57 -8.50 -12.44
CA ILE A 145 5.58 -7.59 -13.01
C ILE A 145 6.28 -6.72 -14.03
N ASP A 146 6.11 -7.08 -15.29
CA ASP A 146 6.71 -6.37 -16.43
C ASP A 146 5.78 -5.26 -16.93
N LEU A 147 6.30 -4.04 -17.03
CA LEU A 147 5.60 -2.87 -17.55
C LEU A 147 6.07 -2.50 -18.98
N GLY A 148 7.00 -3.30 -19.54
CA GLY A 148 7.58 -3.12 -20.87
C GLY A 148 8.92 -2.40 -20.87
N ASP A 149 9.11 -1.41 -20.01
CA ASP A 149 10.35 -0.63 -19.84
C ASP A 149 10.88 -0.67 -18.39
N ARG A 150 10.11 -1.24 -17.49
CA ARG A 150 10.44 -1.44 -16.08
C ARG A 150 9.85 -2.78 -15.63
N CYS A 151 10.56 -3.48 -14.77
CA CYS A 151 10.12 -4.75 -14.21
C CYS A 151 10.32 -4.73 -12.70
N PHE A 152 9.31 -5.19 -11.97
CA PHE A 152 9.38 -5.37 -10.53
C PHE A 152 9.41 -6.86 -10.19
N GLU A 153 10.23 -7.22 -9.21
CA GLU A 153 10.19 -8.51 -8.54
C GLU A 153 9.37 -8.38 -7.26
N VAL A 154 8.52 -9.35 -7.01
CA VAL A 154 7.71 -9.44 -5.80
C VAL A 154 8.56 -10.06 -4.69
N LEU A 155 8.64 -9.37 -3.56
CA LEU A 155 9.27 -9.84 -2.34
C LEU A 155 8.19 -10.12 -1.31
N HIS A 156 8.12 -11.35 -0.77
CA HIS A 156 7.27 -11.66 0.37
C HIS A 156 7.96 -11.17 1.66
N LEU A 157 7.33 -10.25 2.34
CA LEU A 157 7.87 -9.51 3.49
C LEU A 157 6.90 -9.60 4.69
N PRO A 158 6.61 -10.81 5.20
CA PRO A 158 5.64 -11.01 6.26
C PRO A 158 6.09 -10.40 7.60
N GLY A 159 5.12 -10.16 8.48
CA GLY A 159 5.36 -9.68 9.82
C GLY A 159 4.33 -8.64 10.24
N HIS A 160 4.21 -7.53 9.51
CA HIS A 160 3.11 -6.58 9.69
C HIS A 160 1.75 -7.25 9.40
N SER A 161 1.67 -7.97 8.30
CA SER A 161 0.61 -8.92 8.00
C SER A 161 1.19 -10.18 7.36
N PRO A 162 0.45 -11.31 7.30
CA PRO A 162 0.98 -12.59 6.83
C PRO A 162 1.33 -12.60 5.34
N GLY A 163 0.68 -11.78 4.54
CA GLY A 163 0.88 -11.70 3.10
C GLY A 163 1.44 -10.35 2.65
N SER A 164 2.10 -9.60 3.53
CA SER A 164 2.77 -8.36 3.13
C SER A 164 3.79 -8.63 2.03
N ILE A 165 3.73 -7.85 0.94
CA ILE A 165 4.70 -7.90 -0.17
C ILE A 165 5.31 -6.54 -0.43
N GLY A 166 6.52 -6.56 -0.99
CA GLY A 166 7.17 -5.40 -1.59
C GLY A 166 7.42 -5.63 -3.08
N LEU A 167 7.58 -4.54 -3.81
CA LEU A 167 7.90 -4.55 -5.23
C LEU A 167 9.26 -3.88 -5.43
N LEU A 168 10.26 -4.65 -5.82
CA LEU A 168 11.63 -4.17 -6.05
C LEU A 168 11.95 -4.15 -7.53
N ASP A 169 12.37 -3.00 -8.06
CA ASP A 169 12.84 -2.91 -9.44
C ASP A 169 14.37 -3.06 -9.59
N THR A 170 14.83 -3.11 -10.82
CA THR A 170 16.26 -3.27 -11.16
C THR A 170 17.10 -2.05 -10.80
N ASP A 171 16.49 -0.88 -10.60
CA ASP A 171 17.17 0.35 -10.19
C ASP A 171 17.28 0.49 -8.66
N GLY A 172 16.81 -0.51 -7.93
CA GLY A 172 16.82 -0.55 -6.48
C GLY A 172 15.70 0.29 -5.84
N VAL A 173 14.62 0.56 -6.57
CA VAL A 173 13.42 1.20 -6.01
C VAL A 173 12.52 0.13 -5.41
N LEU A 174 12.27 0.22 -4.12
CA LEU A 174 11.38 -0.67 -3.37
C LEU A 174 10.09 0.07 -3.00
N ILE A 175 8.95 -0.44 -3.44
CA ILE A 175 7.62 -0.07 -2.91
C ILE A 175 7.28 -1.15 -1.89
N SER A 176 7.33 -0.81 -0.60
CA SER A 176 7.38 -1.81 0.48
C SER A 176 6.06 -2.01 1.22
N GLY A 177 5.01 -1.23 0.90
CA GLY A 177 3.83 -1.22 1.77
C GLY A 177 4.22 -0.98 3.23
N ASP A 178 3.57 -1.70 4.12
CA ASP A 178 3.81 -1.58 5.57
C ASP A 178 4.86 -2.54 6.11
N ALA A 179 5.54 -3.27 5.23
CA ALA A 179 6.70 -4.06 5.65
C ALA A 179 7.84 -3.16 6.19
N VAL A 180 8.03 -1.95 5.60
CA VAL A 180 8.90 -0.93 6.16
C VAL A 180 8.49 0.47 5.66
N TYR A 181 8.41 1.42 6.57
CA TYR A 181 8.11 2.83 6.28
C TYR A 181 8.78 3.75 7.30
N GLU A 182 8.86 5.03 7.00
CA GLU A 182 9.40 6.02 7.95
C GLU A 182 8.43 6.20 9.11
N GLY A 183 8.87 5.84 10.32
CA GLY A 183 8.07 5.95 11.54
C GLY A 183 8.18 4.72 12.43
N ILE A 184 7.19 4.55 13.30
CA ILE A 184 7.09 3.38 14.20
C ILE A 184 6.41 2.25 13.43
N LEU A 185 7.13 1.16 13.22
CA LEU A 185 6.58 -0.03 12.59
C LEU A 185 5.58 -0.70 13.53
N VAL A 186 4.42 -1.04 13.00
CA VAL A 186 3.31 -1.65 13.75
C VAL A 186 3.40 -3.17 13.60
N ASP A 187 3.55 -3.87 14.74
CA ASP A 187 3.76 -5.31 14.81
C ASP A 187 2.88 -6.02 15.86
N ASP A 188 1.88 -5.31 16.39
CA ASP A 188 0.99 -5.76 17.46
C ASP A 188 -0.48 -5.87 17.02
N LEU A 189 -0.73 -5.87 15.71
CA LEU A 189 -2.07 -6.11 15.17
C LEU A 189 -2.45 -7.59 15.27
N PRO A 190 -3.76 -7.92 15.20
CA PRO A 190 -4.24 -9.30 15.36
C PRO A 190 -3.60 -10.34 14.42
N HIS A 191 -3.07 -9.92 13.28
CA HIS A 191 -2.46 -10.79 12.26
C HIS A 191 -0.94 -10.59 12.13
N SER A 192 -0.35 -9.71 12.95
CA SER A 192 1.09 -9.48 12.96
C SER A 192 1.84 -10.65 13.58
N ASP A 193 3.03 -10.92 13.06
CA ASP A 193 3.97 -11.91 13.56
C ASP A 193 5.35 -11.28 13.72
N ARG A 194 5.75 -11.03 14.97
CA ARG A 194 7.03 -10.39 15.31
C ARG A 194 8.23 -11.20 14.85
N HIS A 195 8.16 -12.53 14.93
CA HIS A 195 9.26 -13.38 14.50
C HIS A 195 9.46 -13.32 12.98
N ALA A 196 8.36 -13.41 12.23
CA ALA A 196 8.40 -13.20 10.78
C ALA A 196 8.90 -11.80 10.44
N TYR A 197 8.48 -10.78 11.20
CA TYR A 197 8.89 -9.40 10.97
C TYR A 197 10.39 -9.18 11.24
N GLN A 198 10.97 -9.80 12.27
CA GLN A 198 12.42 -9.79 12.48
C GLN A 198 13.18 -10.39 11.28
N SER A 199 12.70 -11.52 10.76
CA SER A 199 13.26 -12.14 9.56
C SER A 199 13.18 -11.22 8.34
N THR A 200 12.05 -10.53 8.17
CA THR A 200 11.84 -9.50 7.14
C THR A 200 12.82 -8.33 7.31
N MET A 201 13.06 -7.83 8.54
CA MET A 201 14.00 -6.75 8.78
C MET A 201 15.44 -7.15 8.47
N HIS A 202 15.88 -8.36 8.86
CA HIS A 202 17.20 -8.87 8.44
C HIS A 202 17.33 -8.89 6.92
N ARG A 203 16.35 -9.43 6.23
CA ARG A 203 16.34 -9.47 4.77
C ARG A 203 16.42 -8.08 4.15
N LEU A 204 15.60 -7.13 4.61
CA LEU A 204 15.56 -5.76 4.08
C LEU A 204 16.89 -5.02 4.26
N ALA A 205 17.61 -5.25 5.39
CA ALA A 205 18.89 -4.63 5.64
C ALA A 205 19.97 -5.06 4.63
N ASP A 206 19.86 -6.28 4.08
CA ASP A 206 20.83 -6.87 3.14
C ASP A 206 20.48 -6.60 1.66
N LEU A 207 19.25 -6.11 1.36
CA LEU A 207 18.85 -5.87 -0.01
C LEU A 207 19.56 -4.66 -0.63
N PRO A 208 19.88 -4.72 -1.95
CA PRO A 208 20.50 -3.63 -2.68
C PRO A 208 19.49 -2.52 -3.04
N VAL A 209 18.81 -1.99 -2.02
CA VAL A 209 17.78 -0.96 -2.20
C VAL A 209 18.46 0.42 -2.23
N ALA A 210 18.14 1.23 -3.24
CA ALA A 210 18.56 2.61 -3.35
C ALA A 210 17.51 3.57 -2.75
N ARG A 211 16.22 3.27 -2.95
CA ARG A 211 15.09 4.11 -2.52
C ARG A 211 13.95 3.26 -2.03
N VAL A 212 13.37 3.62 -0.88
CA VAL A 212 12.16 3.00 -0.34
C VAL A 212 10.99 3.95 -0.42
N HIS A 213 9.88 3.47 -0.94
CA HIS A 213 8.56 4.07 -0.90
C HIS A 213 7.68 3.23 0.01
N GLY A 214 7.58 3.60 1.28
CA GLY A 214 6.79 2.90 2.29
C GLY A 214 5.30 3.15 2.15
N GLY A 215 4.51 2.30 2.79
CA GLY A 215 3.05 2.45 2.84
C GLY A 215 2.58 3.72 3.54
N HIS A 216 3.39 4.29 4.41
CA HIS A 216 3.13 5.55 5.11
C HIS A 216 4.30 6.52 5.01
N ASN A 217 4.00 7.82 5.19
CA ASN A 217 4.96 8.92 5.28
C ASN A 217 5.83 9.11 4.02
N GLY A 218 7.03 9.68 4.18
CA GLY A 218 7.92 10.02 3.06
C GLY A 218 8.84 8.87 2.65
N ALA A 219 9.43 9.01 1.47
CA ALA A 219 10.43 8.07 0.96
C ALA A 219 11.81 8.31 1.60
N PHE A 220 12.63 7.27 1.67
CA PHE A 220 13.97 7.31 2.26
C PHE A 220 14.96 6.42 1.47
N GLY A 221 16.25 6.56 1.80
CA GLY A 221 17.33 5.81 1.14
C GLY A 221 17.79 4.59 1.94
N SER A 222 18.77 3.86 1.39
CA SER A 222 19.32 2.62 1.96
C SER A 222 19.92 2.78 3.36
N GLU A 223 20.56 3.89 3.67
CA GLU A 223 21.10 4.14 5.01
C GLU A 223 19.99 4.16 6.07
N ARG A 224 18.89 4.88 5.75
CA ARG A 224 17.74 4.95 6.64
C ARG A 224 17.01 3.62 6.76
N LEU A 225 16.92 2.85 5.66
CA LEU A 225 16.39 1.49 5.68
C LEU A 225 17.12 0.61 6.70
N ARG A 226 18.46 0.60 6.65
CA ARG A 226 19.26 -0.18 7.60
C ARG A 226 19.09 0.30 9.03
N ALA A 227 18.99 1.62 9.24
CA ALA A 227 18.73 2.18 10.57
C ALA A 227 17.38 1.74 11.12
N ILE A 228 16.30 1.81 10.32
CA ILE A 228 14.97 1.34 10.73
C ILE A 228 14.99 -0.15 11.06
N ALA A 229 15.65 -0.97 10.22
CA ALA A 229 15.76 -2.40 10.45
C ALA A 229 16.53 -2.73 11.73
N SER A 230 17.69 -2.06 11.98
CA SER A 230 18.46 -2.20 13.20
C SER A 230 17.66 -1.79 14.44
N ASP A 231 17.05 -0.61 14.40
CA ASP A 231 16.20 -0.08 15.48
C ASP A 231 15.07 -1.06 15.85
N TYR A 232 14.47 -1.71 14.84
CA TYR A 232 13.41 -2.70 15.05
C TYR A 232 13.95 -3.97 15.72
N LEU A 233 15.07 -4.50 15.23
CA LEU A 233 15.70 -5.71 15.75
C LEU A 233 16.24 -5.55 17.19
N GLU A 234 16.65 -4.33 17.56
CA GLU A 234 17.12 -4.03 18.91
C GLU A 234 15.99 -3.91 19.96
N ARG A 235 14.74 -3.70 19.50
CA ARG A 235 13.57 -3.59 20.42
C ARG A 235 12.95 -4.93 20.77
N GLY A 236 13.18 -5.95 19.98
CA GLY A 236 12.59 -7.29 20.09
C GLY A 236 13.48 -8.30 20.69
#